data_41a7b4197dd3b6fb159d1a04a0c103de
#
_entry.id   41a7b4197dd3b6fb159d1a04a0c103de
#
_cell.length_a   1.000
_cell.length_b   1.000
_cell.length_c   1.000
_cell.angle_alpha   90.00
_cell.angle_beta   90.00
_cell.angle_gamma   90.00
#
_symmetry.space_group_name_H-M   'P 1'
#
loop_
_entity.id
_entity.type
_entity.pdbx_description
1 polymer ?
#
loop_
_entity_poly.entity_id
_entity_poly.type
_entity_poly.pdbx_seq_one_letter_code
_entity_poly.pdbx_strand_id
1 'polypeptide(L)'
;STINDFNCKRAPVAPHLSCIGDDKARIAELLDLYKSQGINRIVALRGDLPSGQVGLGELPYAADLVRFIREHSGDHFKIEVAAYPEMHPQAESFDKDIQHFVDKVNTGANAALTQFFFNPDAYFYFVDRIQKAGIDIPVAPGIMPITNASNLIRFADGTGAEIPRWIRKQLATYGDDTAS
;
A
#
# COMPACT_ATOMS: atom_id res chain seq x y z
N SER A 1 -5.71 -6.80 20.27
CA SER A 1 -5.46 -8.22 20.62
C SER A 1 -4.74 -8.95 19.48
N THR A 2 -5.14 -8.77 18.24
CA THR A 2 -4.61 -9.53 17.08
C THR A 2 -3.09 -9.35 16.86
N ILE A 3 -2.55 -8.15 17.07
CA ILE A 3 -1.10 -7.87 16.88
C ILE A 3 -0.26 -8.61 17.93
N ASN A 4 -0.71 -8.65 19.19
CA ASN A 4 -0.01 -9.36 20.25
C ASN A 4 -0.01 -10.88 20.03
N ASP A 5 -1.11 -11.43 19.50
CA ASP A 5 -1.21 -12.87 19.20
C ASP A 5 -0.23 -13.32 18.11
N PHE A 6 0.06 -12.47 17.13
CA PHE A 6 1.03 -12.75 16.07
C PHE A 6 2.49 -12.60 16.54
N ASN A 7 2.80 -11.56 17.35
CA ASN A 7 4.14 -11.39 17.91
C ASN A 7 4.57 -12.57 18.79
N CYS A 8 3.65 -13.16 19.54
CA CYS A 8 3.92 -14.35 20.32
C CYS A 8 4.24 -15.60 19.49
N LYS A 9 3.90 -15.62 18.18
CA LYS A 9 4.06 -16.78 17.28
C LYS A 9 5.26 -16.70 16.34
N ARG A 10 6.27 -15.87 16.61
CA ARG A 10 7.58 -15.79 15.90
C ARG A 10 7.58 -15.18 14.49
N ALA A 11 6.50 -14.55 14.04
CA ALA A 11 6.53 -13.83 12.77
C ALA A 11 6.62 -12.31 13.02
N PRO A 12 7.60 -11.59 12.45
CA PRO A 12 7.61 -10.14 12.52
C PRO A 12 6.37 -9.57 11.83
N VAL A 13 5.69 -8.64 12.49
CA VAL A 13 4.48 -8.00 11.96
C VAL A 13 4.77 -6.56 11.54
N ALA A 14 4.08 -6.10 10.49
CA ALA A 14 4.04 -4.72 10.06
C ALA A 14 2.57 -4.28 10.02
N PRO A 15 2.07 -3.57 11.05
CA PRO A 15 0.71 -3.08 11.05
C PRO A 15 0.49 -2.06 9.94
N HIS A 16 -0.69 -2.09 9.33
CA HIS A 16 -1.16 -1.04 8.45
C HIS A 16 -1.65 0.13 9.29
N LEU A 17 -1.07 1.30 9.09
CA LEU A 17 -1.45 2.55 9.73
C LEU A 17 -2.02 3.50 8.67
N SER A 18 -3.32 3.79 8.79
CA SER A 18 -4.02 4.75 7.95
C SER A 18 -4.11 6.10 8.67
N CYS A 19 -4.00 7.19 7.94
CA CYS A 19 -4.06 8.54 8.53
C CYS A 19 -5.35 9.30 8.24
N ILE A 20 -6.14 8.86 7.26
CA ILE A 20 -7.32 9.62 6.84
C ILE A 20 -8.38 9.61 7.94
N GLY A 21 -8.87 10.80 8.31
CA GLY A 21 -9.90 10.96 9.33
C GLY A 21 -9.39 10.93 10.77
N ASP A 22 -8.13 10.59 11.01
CA ASP A 22 -7.51 10.65 12.34
C ASP A 22 -6.77 11.99 12.55
N ASP A 23 -6.64 12.38 13.81
CA ASP A 23 -5.79 13.48 14.22
C ASP A 23 -4.36 13.00 14.56
N LYS A 24 -3.42 13.96 14.63
CA LYS A 24 -2.02 13.65 14.94
C LYS A 24 -1.85 13.07 16.34
N ALA A 25 -2.68 13.46 17.31
CA ALA A 25 -2.62 12.95 18.67
C ALA A 25 -2.93 11.45 18.70
N ARG A 26 -3.98 11.05 17.98
CA ARG A 26 -4.36 9.63 17.86
C ARG A 26 -3.27 8.80 17.19
N ILE A 27 -2.68 9.31 16.10
CA ILE A 27 -1.57 8.64 15.43
C ILE A 27 -0.35 8.52 16.34
N ALA A 28 -0.01 9.57 17.12
CA ALA A 28 1.09 9.53 18.08
C ALA A 28 0.89 8.45 19.14
N GLU A 29 -0.31 8.35 19.73
CA GLU A 29 -0.65 7.30 20.70
C GLU A 29 -0.45 5.89 20.12
N LEU A 30 -0.87 5.67 18.86
CA LEU A 30 -0.68 4.38 18.18
C LEU A 30 0.79 4.07 17.93
N LEU A 31 1.60 5.06 17.54
CA LEU A 31 3.03 4.89 17.33
C LEU A 31 3.74 4.53 18.64
N ASP A 32 3.39 5.18 19.76
CA ASP A 32 3.96 4.88 21.08
C ASP A 32 3.53 3.49 21.55
N LEU A 33 2.28 3.09 21.32
CA LEU A 33 1.80 1.74 21.58
C LEU A 33 2.61 0.71 20.79
N TYR A 34 2.82 0.93 19.50
CA TYR A 34 3.60 0.01 18.64
C TYR A 34 5.04 -0.11 19.13
N LYS A 35 5.69 1.01 19.51
CA LYS A 35 7.03 0.99 20.12
C LYS A 35 7.05 0.16 21.40
N SER A 36 6.08 0.33 22.29
CA SER A 36 6.01 -0.41 23.57
C SER A 36 5.83 -1.92 23.36
N GLN A 37 5.27 -2.33 22.22
CA GLN A 37 5.09 -3.72 21.83
C GLN A 37 6.28 -4.29 21.03
N GLY A 38 7.35 -3.52 20.85
CA GLY A 38 8.53 -3.94 20.09
C GLY A 38 8.33 -3.99 18.58
N ILE A 39 7.28 -3.36 18.06
CA ILE A 39 7.04 -3.25 16.63
C ILE A 39 7.99 -2.21 16.04
N ASN A 40 8.68 -2.58 14.98
CA ASN A 40 9.67 -1.73 14.29
C ASN A 40 9.43 -1.60 12.78
N ARG A 41 8.28 -2.07 12.28
CA ARG A 41 7.86 -1.94 10.87
C ARG A 41 6.42 -1.45 10.82
N ILE A 42 6.12 -0.58 9.86
CA ILE A 42 4.77 -0.03 9.64
C ILE A 42 4.54 0.08 8.13
N VAL A 43 3.34 -0.27 7.69
CA VAL A 43 2.85 0.07 6.35
C VAL A 43 2.02 1.35 6.48
N ALA A 44 2.57 2.47 6.00
CA ALA A 44 1.92 3.77 6.07
C ALA A 44 1.01 3.98 4.85
N LEU A 45 -0.28 4.16 5.10
CA LEU A 45 -1.32 4.32 4.09
C LEU A 45 -2.11 5.62 4.31
N ARG A 46 -2.68 6.16 3.24
CA ARG A 46 -3.70 7.20 3.38
C ARG A 46 -4.97 6.62 4.00
N GLY A 47 -5.40 5.49 3.48
CA GLY A 47 -6.70 4.90 3.73
C GLY A 47 -7.81 5.51 2.87
N ASP A 48 -9.00 4.95 2.99
CA ASP A 48 -10.21 5.43 2.34
C ASP A 48 -11.07 6.21 3.33
N LEU A 49 -11.70 7.30 2.87
CA LEU A 49 -12.63 8.05 3.70
C LEU A 49 -13.82 7.16 4.08
N PRO A 50 -14.11 7.00 5.37
CA PRO A 50 -15.34 6.32 5.79
C PRO A 50 -16.58 7.00 5.20
N SER A 51 -17.58 6.19 4.83
CA SER A 51 -18.84 6.72 4.30
C SER A 51 -19.49 7.69 5.29
N GLY A 52 -19.75 8.92 4.83
CA GLY A 52 -20.35 9.96 5.64
C GLY A 52 -19.39 10.88 6.39
N GLN A 53 -18.08 10.65 6.33
CA GLN A 53 -17.10 11.55 6.91
C GLN A 53 -16.72 12.67 5.93
N VAL A 54 -16.78 13.92 6.38
CA VAL A 54 -16.39 15.10 5.62
C VAL A 54 -15.08 15.64 6.20
N GLY A 55 -14.02 15.64 5.36
CA GLY A 55 -12.70 16.16 5.75
C GLY A 55 -11.61 15.07 5.74
N LEU A 56 -10.42 15.50 5.33
CA LEU A 56 -9.26 14.59 5.15
C LEU A 56 -8.46 14.38 6.44
N GLY A 57 -8.82 15.02 7.56
CA GLY A 57 -8.04 15.00 8.79
C GLY A 57 -6.80 15.91 8.71
N GLU A 58 -5.93 15.82 9.72
CA GLU A 58 -4.70 16.62 9.80
C GLU A 58 -3.56 16.09 8.91
N LEU A 59 -3.64 14.84 8.49
CA LEU A 59 -2.67 14.16 7.64
C LEU A 59 -3.38 13.65 6.38
N PRO A 60 -3.64 14.50 5.39
CA PRO A 60 -4.49 14.17 4.24
C PRO A 60 -3.88 13.15 3.28
N TYR A 61 -2.55 12.97 3.30
CA TYR A 61 -1.84 12.07 2.40
C TYR A 61 -0.86 11.15 3.14
N ALA A 62 -0.54 10.01 2.53
CA ALA A 62 0.44 9.07 3.08
C ALA A 62 1.85 9.71 3.26
N ALA A 63 2.22 10.68 2.42
CA ALA A 63 3.47 11.43 2.59
C ALA A 63 3.49 12.24 3.89
N ASP A 64 2.34 12.83 4.27
CA ASP A 64 2.22 13.57 5.53
C ASP A 64 2.32 12.64 6.73
N LEU A 65 1.73 11.44 6.63
CA LEU A 65 1.88 10.41 7.65
C LEU A 65 3.34 9.96 7.79
N VAL A 66 4.05 9.69 6.69
CA VAL A 66 5.47 9.31 6.73
C VAL A 66 6.30 10.40 7.39
N ARG A 67 6.10 11.66 7.02
CA ARG A 67 6.77 12.81 7.64
C ARG A 67 6.49 12.87 9.14
N PHE A 68 5.23 12.75 9.54
CA PHE A 68 4.83 12.76 10.95
C PHE A 68 5.45 11.59 11.74
N ILE A 69 5.49 10.38 11.18
CA ILE A 69 6.16 9.24 11.83
C ILE A 69 7.65 9.54 12.04
N ARG A 70 8.33 10.16 11.07
CA ARG A 70 9.74 10.56 11.20
C ARG A 70 9.94 11.64 12.24
N GLU A 71 9.09 12.65 12.29
CA GLU A 71 9.14 13.71 13.31
C GLU A 71 8.90 13.18 14.71
N HIS A 72 7.92 12.28 14.90
CA HIS A 72 7.55 11.73 16.18
C HIS A 72 8.50 10.63 16.68
N SER A 73 8.97 9.78 15.77
CA SER A 73 9.62 8.51 16.12
C SER A 73 11.04 8.36 15.59
N GLY A 74 11.55 9.34 14.83
CA GLY A 74 12.86 9.25 14.18
C GLY A 74 12.98 8.01 13.30
N ASP A 75 14.07 7.28 13.43
CA ASP A 75 14.37 6.10 12.63
C ASP A 75 13.92 4.78 13.26
N HIS A 76 13.09 4.84 14.32
CA HIS A 76 12.64 3.63 15.00
C HIS A 76 11.91 2.66 14.04
N PHE A 77 11.03 3.18 13.19
CA PHE A 77 10.24 2.35 12.29
C PHE A 77 10.87 2.26 10.90
N LYS A 78 10.90 1.05 10.34
CA LYS A 78 11.00 0.83 8.90
C LYS A 78 9.62 1.08 8.30
N ILE A 79 9.51 2.13 7.48
CA ILE A 79 8.23 2.57 6.90
C ILE A 79 8.13 2.03 5.49
N GLU A 80 7.07 1.27 5.24
CA GLU A 80 6.68 0.79 3.92
C GLU A 80 5.49 1.59 3.42
N VAL A 81 5.44 1.88 2.13
CA VAL A 81 4.38 2.68 1.50
C VAL A 81 3.78 1.97 0.30
N ALA A 82 2.52 2.30 -0.02
CA ALA A 82 1.88 1.74 -1.20
C ALA A 82 2.47 2.34 -2.50
N ALA A 83 2.61 1.48 -3.51
CA ALA A 83 2.98 1.80 -4.88
C ALA A 83 1.95 1.25 -5.86
N TYR A 84 1.79 1.87 -7.03
CA TYR A 84 0.80 1.49 -8.03
C TYR A 84 1.48 1.30 -9.40
N PRO A 85 1.83 0.06 -9.77
CA PRO A 85 2.52 -0.21 -11.04
C PRO A 85 1.72 0.21 -12.27
N GLU A 86 0.39 0.12 -12.20
CA GLU A 86 -0.54 0.45 -13.30
C GLU A 86 -1.19 1.84 -13.16
N MET A 87 -0.67 2.71 -12.29
CA MET A 87 -1.20 4.03 -11.93
C MET A 87 -2.29 3.97 -10.85
N HIS A 88 -2.24 4.90 -9.92
CA HIS A 88 -3.28 5.08 -8.90
C HIS A 88 -4.58 5.58 -9.56
N PRO A 89 -5.76 5.00 -9.22
CA PRO A 89 -7.04 5.37 -9.86
C PRO A 89 -7.40 6.85 -9.79
N GLN A 90 -6.89 7.57 -8.81
CA GLN A 90 -7.13 9.02 -8.62
C GLN A 90 -6.01 9.90 -9.18
N ALA A 91 -4.97 9.32 -9.81
CA ALA A 91 -3.89 10.10 -10.39
C ALA A 91 -4.32 10.70 -11.74
N GLU A 92 -3.89 11.94 -12.00
CA GLU A 92 -4.17 12.64 -13.26
C GLU A 92 -3.42 12.01 -14.45
N SER A 93 -2.24 11.47 -14.19
CA SER A 93 -1.39 10.78 -15.18
C SER A 93 -0.37 9.89 -14.48
N PHE A 94 0.21 8.96 -15.24
CA PHE A 94 1.27 8.08 -14.74
C PHE A 94 2.50 8.87 -14.25
N ASP A 95 2.89 9.93 -14.94
CA ASP A 95 4.04 10.77 -14.54
C ASP A 95 3.76 11.51 -13.22
N LYS A 96 2.54 11.96 -13.01
CA LYS A 96 2.11 12.57 -11.73
C LYS A 96 2.10 11.55 -10.60
N ASP A 97 1.66 10.33 -10.85
CA ASP A 97 1.67 9.26 -9.85
C ASP A 97 3.11 8.88 -9.45
N ILE A 98 4.02 8.76 -10.43
CA ILE A 98 5.45 8.57 -10.17
C ILE A 98 6.01 9.72 -9.32
N GLN A 99 5.69 10.98 -9.63
CA GLN A 99 6.16 12.12 -8.85
C GLN A 99 5.63 12.06 -7.41
N HIS A 100 4.35 11.76 -7.20
CA HIS A 100 3.78 11.60 -5.87
C HIS A 100 4.43 10.45 -5.09
N PHE A 101 4.79 9.37 -5.78
CA PHE A 101 5.52 8.27 -5.17
C PHE A 101 6.93 8.69 -4.75
N VAL A 102 7.67 9.38 -5.62
CA VAL A 102 9.01 9.95 -5.34
C VAL A 102 8.96 10.88 -4.13
N ASP A 103 8.00 11.80 -4.10
CA ASP A 103 7.82 12.74 -2.99
C ASP A 103 7.55 11.99 -1.68
N LYS A 104 6.70 10.97 -1.72
CA LYS A 104 6.38 10.11 -0.57
C LYS A 104 7.61 9.34 -0.06
N VAL A 105 8.45 8.82 -0.95
CA VAL A 105 9.70 8.15 -0.55
C VAL A 105 10.68 9.15 0.06
N ASN A 106 10.83 10.33 -0.54
CA ASN A 106 11.73 11.38 -0.05
C ASN A 106 11.32 11.92 1.33
N THR A 107 10.09 11.72 1.79
CA THR A 107 9.68 12.04 3.18
C THR A 107 10.22 11.03 4.21
N GLY A 108 10.83 9.92 3.77
CA GLY A 108 11.52 8.98 4.65
C GLY A 108 11.01 7.54 4.62
N ALA A 109 10.32 7.10 3.56
CA ALA A 109 9.95 5.69 3.41
C ALA A 109 11.19 4.83 3.10
N ASN A 110 11.20 3.59 3.59
CA ASN A 110 12.33 2.66 3.45
C ASN A 110 12.09 1.59 2.39
N ALA A 111 10.84 1.28 2.07
CA ALA A 111 10.45 0.29 1.09
C ALA A 111 9.04 0.57 0.56
N ALA A 112 8.64 -0.12 -0.48
CA ALA A 112 7.29 -0.06 -1.00
C ALA A 112 6.69 -1.45 -1.20
N LEU A 113 5.35 -1.51 -1.06
CA LEU A 113 4.53 -2.66 -1.42
C LEU A 113 3.62 -2.24 -2.57
N THR A 114 3.62 -2.98 -3.67
CA THR A 114 2.74 -2.59 -4.78
C THR A 114 1.30 -3.05 -4.54
N GLN A 115 0.35 -2.33 -5.12
CA GLN A 115 -0.96 -2.90 -5.41
C GLN A 115 -0.76 -4.17 -6.26
N PHE A 116 -1.67 -5.14 -6.13
CA PHE A 116 -1.59 -6.33 -6.97
C PHE A 116 -1.75 -5.97 -8.45
N PHE A 117 -1.11 -6.73 -9.30
CA PHE A 117 -1.15 -6.60 -10.75
C PHE A 117 -1.05 -7.98 -11.39
N PHE A 118 -1.48 -8.10 -12.64
CA PHE A 118 -1.44 -9.35 -13.40
C PHE A 118 -0.52 -9.27 -14.62
N ASN A 119 -0.07 -8.06 -14.97
CA ASN A 119 0.91 -7.83 -16.02
C ASN A 119 2.27 -7.47 -15.39
N PRO A 120 3.27 -8.38 -15.42
CA PRO A 120 4.58 -8.11 -14.84
C PRO A 120 5.33 -6.95 -15.52
N ASP A 121 5.03 -6.64 -16.80
CA ASP A 121 5.67 -5.53 -17.49
C ASP A 121 5.34 -4.19 -16.84
N ALA A 122 4.14 -4.03 -16.28
CA ALA A 122 3.75 -2.85 -15.54
C ALA A 122 4.65 -2.64 -14.31
N TYR A 123 4.96 -3.72 -13.58
CA TYR A 123 5.87 -3.66 -12.43
C TYR A 123 7.29 -3.28 -12.86
N PHE A 124 7.85 -3.93 -13.87
CA PHE A 124 9.20 -3.60 -14.33
C PHE A 124 9.30 -2.19 -14.88
N TYR A 125 8.28 -1.73 -15.61
CA TYR A 125 8.21 -0.35 -16.10
C TYR A 125 8.15 0.66 -14.95
N PHE A 126 7.34 0.41 -13.92
CA PHE A 126 7.27 1.23 -12.72
C PHE A 126 8.62 1.32 -12.02
N VAL A 127 9.29 0.18 -11.78
CA VAL A 127 10.61 0.14 -11.12
C VAL A 127 11.66 0.91 -11.93
N ASP A 128 11.70 0.73 -13.25
CA ASP A 128 12.62 1.49 -14.13
C ASP A 128 12.36 3.01 -14.03
N ARG A 129 11.09 3.41 -14.00
CA ARG A 129 10.73 4.84 -13.89
C ARG A 129 11.14 5.46 -12.57
N ILE A 130 10.93 4.80 -11.44
CA ILE A 130 11.35 5.33 -10.13
C ILE A 130 12.86 5.35 -9.97
N GLN A 131 13.58 4.35 -10.50
CA GLN A 131 15.03 4.33 -10.51
C GLN A 131 15.61 5.48 -11.35
N LYS A 132 15.04 5.77 -12.53
CA LYS A 132 15.41 6.95 -13.34
C LYS A 132 15.12 8.28 -12.62
N ALA A 133 14.16 8.31 -11.72
CA ALA A 133 13.88 9.45 -10.86
C ALA A 133 14.77 9.50 -9.59
N GLY A 134 15.76 8.61 -9.46
CA GLY A 134 16.73 8.59 -8.36
C GLY A 134 16.27 7.83 -7.11
N ILE A 135 15.19 7.06 -7.20
CA ILE A 135 14.67 6.25 -6.08
C ILE A 135 15.26 4.83 -6.17
N ASP A 136 15.99 4.45 -5.11
CA ASP A 136 16.60 3.13 -4.97
C ASP A 136 16.19 2.49 -3.62
N ILE A 137 14.90 2.15 -3.50
CA ILE A 137 14.36 1.43 -2.35
C ILE A 137 13.81 0.07 -2.79
N PRO A 138 13.78 -0.95 -1.92
CA PRO A 138 13.10 -2.19 -2.20
C PRO A 138 11.62 -1.98 -2.53
N VAL A 139 11.15 -2.57 -3.62
CA VAL A 139 9.74 -2.59 -4.04
C VAL A 139 9.27 -4.03 -4.07
N ALA A 140 8.47 -4.43 -3.10
CA ALA A 140 7.90 -5.77 -3.06
C ALA A 140 6.63 -5.85 -3.91
N PRO A 141 6.53 -6.82 -4.84
CA PRO A 141 5.32 -6.98 -5.66
C PRO A 141 4.16 -7.52 -4.82
N GLY A 142 3.02 -6.87 -4.91
CA GLY A 142 1.75 -7.38 -4.39
C GLY A 142 1.19 -8.47 -5.30
N ILE A 143 0.91 -9.63 -4.74
CA ILE A 143 0.36 -10.78 -5.49
C ILE A 143 -1.00 -11.13 -4.90
N MET A 144 -2.01 -11.27 -5.75
CA MET A 144 -3.33 -11.74 -5.37
C MET A 144 -3.59 -13.11 -6.02
N PRO A 145 -3.76 -14.19 -5.22
CA PRO A 145 -4.17 -15.49 -5.75
C PRO A 145 -5.56 -15.42 -6.38
N ILE A 146 -5.73 -16.02 -7.54
CA ILE A 146 -7.03 -16.10 -8.23
C ILE A 146 -7.77 -17.33 -7.68
N THR A 147 -8.66 -17.11 -6.73
CA THR A 147 -9.49 -18.18 -6.13
C THR A 147 -10.94 -18.15 -6.58
N ASN A 148 -11.39 -17.01 -7.16
CA ASN A 148 -12.76 -16.83 -7.61
C ASN A 148 -12.81 -15.73 -8.67
N ALA A 149 -13.38 -16.03 -9.83
CA ALA A 149 -13.41 -15.13 -10.98
C ALA A 149 -14.22 -13.86 -10.71
N SER A 150 -15.39 -14.00 -10.10
CA SER A 150 -16.29 -12.86 -9.82
C SER A 150 -15.67 -11.89 -8.82
N ASN A 151 -14.99 -12.39 -7.79
CA ASN A 151 -14.30 -11.58 -6.80
C ASN A 151 -13.09 -10.87 -7.44
N LEU A 152 -12.32 -11.56 -8.28
CA LEU A 152 -11.19 -10.99 -8.98
C LEU A 152 -11.59 -9.77 -9.82
N ILE A 153 -12.65 -9.90 -10.63
CA ILE A 153 -13.13 -8.81 -11.49
C ILE A 153 -13.54 -7.61 -10.64
N ARG A 154 -14.32 -7.83 -9.57
CA ARG A 154 -14.75 -6.76 -8.67
C ARG A 154 -13.58 -6.04 -8.00
N PHE A 155 -12.55 -6.77 -7.55
CA PHE A 155 -11.37 -6.18 -6.94
C PHE A 155 -10.53 -5.41 -7.96
N ALA A 156 -10.34 -5.96 -9.17
CA ALA A 156 -9.60 -5.29 -10.24
C ALA A 156 -10.28 -3.98 -10.66
N ASP A 157 -11.60 -3.98 -10.82
CA ASP A 157 -12.37 -2.77 -11.14
C ASP A 157 -12.24 -1.70 -10.04
N GLY A 158 -12.25 -2.11 -8.75
CA GLY A 158 -12.10 -1.20 -7.62
C GLY A 158 -10.70 -0.60 -7.46
N THR A 159 -9.67 -1.31 -7.89
CA THR A 159 -8.25 -0.90 -7.74
C THR A 159 -7.63 -0.35 -9.01
N GLY A 160 -8.33 -0.44 -10.15
CA GLY A 160 -7.82 -0.06 -11.47
C GLY A 160 -6.79 -1.05 -12.04
N ALA A 161 -6.65 -2.26 -11.46
CA ALA A 161 -5.74 -3.27 -11.96
C ALA A 161 -6.25 -3.86 -13.28
N GLU A 162 -5.38 -3.90 -14.30
CA GLU A 162 -5.71 -4.50 -15.59
C GLU A 162 -5.71 -6.03 -15.49
N ILE A 163 -6.81 -6.66 -15.90
CA ILE A 163 -6.86 -8.11 -16.09
C ILE A 163 -6.50 -8.41 -17.54
N PRO A 164 -5.31 -8.99 -17.83
CA PRO A 164 -4.89 -9.31 -19.18
C PRO A 164 -5.89 -10.21 -19.91
N ARG A 165 -5.99 -10.05 -21.24
CA ARG A 165 -6.95 -10.78 -22.08
C ARG A 165 -6.86 -12.30 -21.92
N TRP A 166 -5.67 -12.85 -21.73
CA TRP A 166 -5.48 -14.29 -21.55
C TRP A 166 -6.08 -14.78 -20.23
N ILE A 167 -5.95 -14.01 -19.14
CA ILE A 167 -6.61 -14.32 -17.84
C ILE A 167 -8.12 -14.24 -18.00
N ARG A 168 -8.65 -13.16 -18.61
CA ARG A 168 -10.10 -13.05 -18.87
C ARG A 168 -10.65 -14.25 -19.63
N LYS A 169 -9.89 -14.75 -20.62
CA LYS A 169 -10.27 -15.94 -21.38
C LYS A 169 -10.30 -17.20 -20.51
N GLN A 170 -9.33 -17.39 -19.64
CA GLN A 170 -9.30 -18.51 -18.70
C GLN A 170 -10.47 -18.43 -17.71
N LEU A 171 -10.71 -17.27 -17.11
CA LEU A 171 -11.83 -17.05 -16.21
C LEU A 171 -13.18 -17.34 -16.87
N ALA A 172 -13.35 -16.96 -18.13
CA ALA A 172 -14.58 -17.26 -18.90
C ALA A 172 -14.75 -18.77 -19.17
N THR A 173 -13.66 -19.54 -19.21
CA THR A 173 -13.71 -20.99 -19.44
C THR A 173 -14.02 -21.76 -18.15
N TYR A 174 -13.41 -21.38 -17.05
CA TYR A 174 -13.51 -22.13 -15.78
C TYR A 174 -14.52 -21.52 -14.78
N GLY A 175 -14.89 -20.25 -14.96
CA GLY A 175 -15.82 -19.58 -14.05
C GLY A 175 -15.31 -19.53 -12.61
N ASP A 176 -16.21 -19.76 -11.66
CA ASP A 176 -15.90 -19.82 -10.22
C ASP A 176 -15.59 -21.26 -9.74
N ASP A 177 -15.36 -22.20 -10.66
CA ASP A 177 -15.01 -23.58 -10.33
C ASP A 177 -13.55 -23.64 -9.82
N THR A 178 -13.38 -23.89 -8.53
CA THR A 178 -12.08 -23.99 -7.85
C THR A 178 -11.46 -25.39 -7.90
N ALA A 179 -12.13 -26.36 -8.54
CA ALA A 179 -11.71 -27.76 -8.59
C ALA A 179 -10.91 -28.12 -9.88
N SER A 180 -10.67 -27.15 -10.77
CA SER A 180 -9.97 -27.35 -12.03
C SER A 180 -8.52 -26.87 -12.00
#